data_4791e631229e47e5230e7a09cdf6cd16
#
_entry.id   4791e631229e47e5230e7a09cdf6cd16
#
_cell.length_a   1.000
_cell.length_b   1.000
_cell.length_c   1.000
_cell.angle_alpha   90.00
_cell.angle_beta   90.00
_cell.angle_gamma   90.00
#
_symmetry.space_group_name_H-M   'P 1'
#
loop_
_entity.id
_entity.type
_entity.pdbx_description
1 polymer ?
#
loop_
_entity_poly.entity_id
_entity_poly.type
_entity_poly.pdbx_seq_one_letter_code
_entity_poly.pdbx_strand_id
1 'polypeptide(L)'
;MKTRKSWAEKLADSKGLPKVGKITGRMTKRWGNGTMVVPAPLEVDAVMRNVPKGRLVTINEIRGALARAHRVDIACPITTGIFAWIAAHAAEEAGAGGRKRITPYWRTLKSGGQLNEKYPGGIPALKKRLEAEGHKIVRRGSHWVVADFERSLTSPKPRPAAFARQCPSGNL
;
A
#
# COMPACT_ATOMS: atom_id res chain seq x y z
N MET A 1 -17.02 -24.95 11.34
CA MET A 1 -15.65 -24.38 11.26
C MET A 1 -15.67 -23.19 10.30
N LYS A 2 -15.27 -21.99 10.76
CA LYS A 2 -15.12 -20.85 9.85
C LYS A 2 -13.87 -21.08 9.00
N THR A 3 -14.04 -21.36 7.71
CA THR A 3 -12.95 -21.43 6.73
C THR A 3 -12.17 -20.13 6.75
N ARG A 4 -10.85 -20.23 6.81
CA ARG A 4 -9.97 -19.05 6.80
C ARG A 4 -10.03 -18.40 5.42
N LYS A 5 -10.45 -17.12 5.36
CA LYS A 5 -10.51 -16.35 4.10
C LYS A 5 -9.16 -16.38 3.40
N SER A 6 -9.16 -16.58 2.07
CA SER A 6 -7.98 -16.39 1.21
C SER A 6 -7.51 -14.93 1.24
N TRP A 7 -6.31 -14.67 0.74
CA TRP A 7 -5.80 -13.30 0.64
C TRP A 7 -6.58 -12.47 -0.38
N ALA A 8 -7.01 -13.11 -1.48
CA ALA A 8 -7.87 -12.47 -2.47
C ALA A 8 -9.22 -12.06 -1.86
N GLU A 9 -9.85 -12.92 -1.05
CA GLU A 9 -11.10 -12.59 -0.34
C GLU A 9 -10.91 -11.46 0.67
N LYS A 10 -9.77 -11.43 1.40
CA LYS A 10 -9.45 -10.33 2.32
C LYS A 10 -9.24 -9.02 1.60
N LEU A 11 -8.60 -9.05 0.42
CA LEU A 11 -8.38 -7.87 -0.41
C LEU A 11 -9.69 -7.30 -0.96
N ALA A 12 -10.62 -8.18 -1.35
CA ALA A 12 -11.94 -7.81 -1.88
C ALA A 12 -12.92 -7.32 -0.80
N ASP A 13 -12.65 -7.65 0.47
CA ASP A 13 -13.53 -7.29 1.59
C ASP A 13 -13.34 -5.84 2.02
N SER A 14 -14.19 -4.97 1.48
CA SER A 14 -14.11 -3.52 1.77
C SER A 14 -14.53 -3.15 3.20
N LYS A 15 -15.33 -3.97 3.88
CA LYS A 15 -15.84 -3.70 5.25
C LYS A 15 -16.48 -2.31 5.41
N GLY A 16 -17.16 -1.82 4.39
CA GLY A 16 -17.75 -0.48 4.37
C GLY A 16 -16.74 0.66 4.23
N LEU A 17 -15.52 0.36 3.77
CA LEU A 17 -14.49 1.36 3.47
C LEU A 17 -14.53 1.75 1.97
N PRO A 18 -14.05 2.95 1.60
CA PRO A 18 -13.36 3.94 2.44
C PRO A 18 -14.29 4.73 3.35
N LYS A 19 -13.75 5.25 4.45
CA LYS A 19 -14.43 6.19 5.34
C LYS A 19 -13.61 7.46 5.52
N VAL A 20 -14.27 8.60 5.37
CA VAL A 20 -13.67 9.93 5.61
C VAL A 20 -14.27 10.51 6.87
N GLY A 21 -13.45 11.13 7.70
CA GLY A 21 -13.88 11.78 8.93
C GLY A 21 -12.85 12.74 9.49
N LYS A 22 -13.25 13.45 10.53
CA LYS A 22 -12.33 14.32 11.29
C LYS A 22 -11.43 13.48 12.20
N ILE A 23 -10.19 13.92 12.36
CA ILE A 23 -9.28 13.36 13.34
C ILE A 23 -9.74 13.85 14.73
N THR A 24 -10.10 12.93 15.62
CA THR A 24 -10.66 13.26 16.93
C THR A 24 -10.01 12.46 18.05
N GLY A 25 -10.17 12.93 19.29
CA GLY A 25 -9.74 12.23 20.49
C GLY A 25 -8.23 12.00 20.58
N ARG A 26 -7.83 10.80 20.97
CA ARG A 26 -6.40 10.44 21.13
C ARG A 26 -5.60 10.52 19.82
N MET A 27 -6.27 10.45 18.69
CA MET A 27 -5.62 10.53 17.37
C MET A 27 -5.07 11.92 17.08
N THR A 28 -5.69 13.00 17.62
CA THR A 28 -5.21 14.37 17.44
C THR A 28 -3.82 14.59 18.01
N LYS A 29 -3.50 13.94 19.13
CA LYS A 29 -2.15 14.03 19.73
C LYS A 29 -1.07 13.41 18.83
N ARG A 30 -1.43 12.40 18.04
CA ARG A 30 -0.49 11.66 17.21
C ARG A 30 -0.40 12.17 15.77
N TRP A 31 -1.52 12.63 15.21
CA TRP A 31 -1.63 12.99 13.78
C TRP A 31 -2.10 14.42 13.54
N GLY A 32 -2.30 15.22 14.57
CA GLY A 32 -2.78 16.60 14.47
C GLY A 32 -4.28 16.72 14.26
N ASN A 33 -4.71 17.93 14.01
CA ASN A 33 -6.10 18.24 13.66
C ASN A 33 -6.27 18.12 12.14
N GLY A 34 -7.46 17.82 11.68
CA GLY A 34 -7.78 17.77 10.25
C GLY A 34 -8.72 16.62 9.91
N THR A 35 -8.67 16.23 8.66
CA THR A 35 -9.48 15.15 8.07
C THR A 35 -8.63 13.95 7.69
N MET A 36 -9.20 12.78 7.80
CA MET A 36 -8.52 11.51 7.52
C MET A 36 -9.41 10.58 6.73
N VAL A 37 -8.82 9.86 5.78
CA VAL A 37 -9.45 8.71 5.15
C VAL A 37 -8.90 7.41 5.74
N VAL A 38 -9.80 6.49 6.05
CA VAL A 38 -9.47 5.06 6.21
C VAL A 38 -9.74 4.43 4.85
N PRO A 39 -8.72 4.09 4.07
CA PRO A 39 -8.88 3.62 2.70
C PRO A 39 -9.50 2.22 2.65
N ALA A 40 -10.05 1.83 1.50
CA ALA A 40 -10.39 0.45 1.24
C ALA A 40 -9.15 -0.35 0.81
N PRO A 41 -9.10 -1.68 1.06
CA PRO A 41 -7.96 -2.50 0.66
C PRO A 41 -7.64 -2.42 -0.83
N LEU A 42 -8.66 -2.45 -1.69
CA LEU A 42 -8.51 -2.34 -3.15
C LEU A 42 -7.96 -1.00 -3.62
N GLU A 43 -8.19 0.08 -2.89
CA GLU A 43 -7.61 1.39 -3.21
C GLU A 43 -6.10 1.38 -3.00
N VAL A 44 -5.65 0.79 -1.90
CA VAL A 44 -4.21 0.62 -1.62
C VAL A 44 -3.55 -0.26 -2.68
N ASP A 45 -4.16 -1.39 -3.02
CA ASP A 45 -3.69 -2.28 -4.09
C ASP A 45 -3.60 -1.57 -5.43
N ALA A 46 -4.60 -0.76 -5.78
CA ALA A 46 -4.62 -0.01 -7.03
C ALA A 46 -3.47 1.00 -7.12
N VAL A 47 -3.12 1.66 -6.02
CA VAL A 47 -1.96 2.57 -5.97
C VAL A 47 -0.67 1.79 -6.14
N MET A 48 -0.51 0.68 -5.41
CA MET A 48 0.67 -0.20 -5.50
C MET A 48 0.86 -0.77 -6.91
N ARG A 49 -0.23 -1.18 -7.56
CA ARG A 49 -0.24 -1.76 -8.91
C ARG A 49 0.25 -0.79 -9.98
N ASN A 50 0.08 0.49 -9.77
CA ASN A 50 0.45 1.54 -10.72
C ASN A 50 1.93 1.98 -10.62
N VAL A 51 2.71 1.41 -9.72
CA VAL A 51 4.14 1.71 -9.61
C VAL A 51 4.89 1.05 -10.76
N PRO A 52 5.54 1.82 -11.66
CA PRO A 52 6.23 1.26 -12.82
C PRO A 52 7.46 0.44 -12.43
N LYS A 53 7.92 -0.43 -13.34
CA LYS A 53 9.18 -1.15 -13.18
C LYS A 53 10.36 -0.16 -13.03
N GLY A 54 11.26 -0.45 -12.11
CA GLY A 54 12.40 0.41 -11.79
C GLY A 54 12.07 1.64 -10.97
N ARG A 55 10.80 1.83 -10.60
CA ARG A 55 10.36 2.91 -9.72
C ARG A 55 9.91 2.34 -8.38
N LEU A 56 9.94 3.18 -7.37
CA LEU A 56 9.64 2.82 -5.99
C LEU A 56 8.60 3.77 -5.39
N VAL A 57 7.90 3.29 -4.39
CA VAL A 57 7.11 4.12 -3.48
C VAL A 57 7.42 3.69 -2.05
N THR A 58 7.34 4.62 -1.11
CA THR A 58 7.20 4.25 0.29
C THR A 58 5.72 4.25 0.68
N ILE A 59 5.44 3.73 1.86
CA ILE A 59 4.07 3.79 2.40
C ILE A 59 3.56 5.24 2.49
N ASN A 60 4.47 6.21 2.62
CA ASN A 60 4.11 7.62 2.71
C ASN A 60 3.59 8.19 1.38
N GLU A 61 4.18 7.83 0.24
CA GLU A 61 3.67 8.24 -1.09
C GLU A 61 2.29 7.62 -1.35
N ILE A 62 2.07 6.37 -0.94
CA ILE A 62 0.76 5.72 -1.03
C ILE A 62 -0.27 6.48 -0.20
N ARG A 63 0.05 6.80 1.05
CA ARG A 63 -0.81 7.62 1.92
C ARG A 63 -1.12 8.98 1.31
N GLY A 64 -0.10 9.65 0.78
CA GLY A 64 -0.27 10.94 0.11
C GLY A 64 -1.19 10.85 -1.12
N ALA A 65 -1.07 9.80 -1.91
CA ALA A 65 -1.95 9.57 -3.06
C ALA A 65 -3.41 9.36 -2.64
N LEU A 66 -3.63 8.55 -1.61
CA LEU A 66 -4.96 8.30 -1.05
C LEU A 66 -5.59 9.56 -0.44
N ALA A 67 -4.81 10.33 0.31
CA ALA A 67 -5.27 11.59 0.89
C ALA A 67 -5.70 12.60 -0.20
N ARG A 68 -4.91 12.74 -1.26
CA ARG A 68 -5.26 13.59 -2.41
C ARG A 68 -6.52 13.11 -3.13
N ALA A 69 -6.67 11.80 -3.31
CA ALA A 69 -7.83 11.21 -3.98
C ALA A 69 -9.14 11.50 -3.23
N HIS A 70 -9.09 11.46 -1.92
CA HIS A 70 -10.24 11.71 -1.04
C HIS A 70 -10.36 13.16 -0.57
N ARG A 71 -9.45 14.06 -1.00
CA ARG A 71 -9.43 15.47 -0.61
C ARG A 71 -9.42 15.67 0.91
N VAL A 72 -8.58 14.91 1.58
CA VAL A 72 -8.36 14.95 3.04
C VAL A 72 -6.90 15.21 3.35
N ASP A 73 -6.62 15.58 4.61
CA ASP A 73 -5.27 15.92 5.04
C ASP A 73 -4.34 14.71 5.10
N ILE A 74 -4.85 13.57 5.60
CA ILE A 74 -4.05 12.35 5.70
C ILE A 74 -4.85 11.08 5.36
N ALA A 75 -4.15 10.03 4.94
CA ALA A 75 -4.65 8.66 4.97
C ALA A 75 -4.13 7.94 6.22
N CYS A 76 -4.99 7.11 6.82
CA CYS A 76 -4.68 6.40 8.06
C CYS A 76 -3.39 5.55 7.91
N PRO A 77 -2.34 5.82 8.70
CA PRO A 77 -1.07 5.10 8.58
C PRO A 77 -1.19 3.62 8.86
N ILE A 78 -2.00 3.26 9.84
CA ILE A 78 -2.15 1.88 10.33
C ILE A 78 -2.86 1.03 9.27
N THR A 79 -4.02 1.47 8.83
CA THR A 79 -4.83 0.70 7.87
C THR A 79 -4.18 0.66 6.48
N THR A 80 -3.52 1.72 6.04
CA THR A 80 -2.76 1.71 4.78
C THR A 80 -1.66 0.65 4.83
N GLY A 81 -0.92 0.54 5.93
CA GLY A 81 0.11 -0.49 6.10
C GLY A 81 -0.46 -1.92 6.12
N ILE A 82 -1.57 -2.13 6.82
CA ILE A 82 -2.25 -3.43 6.87
C ILE A 82 -2.74 -3.84 5.47
N PHE A 83 -3.36 -2.91 4.74
CA PHE A 83 -3.90 -3.22 3.41
C PHE A 83 -2.81 -3.39 2.35
N ALA A 84 -1.69 -2.69 2.46
CA ALA A 84 -0.50 -2.96 1.63
C ALA A 84 0.04 -4.38 1.87
N TRP A 85 0.07 -4.83 3.11
CA TRP A 85 0.44 -6.20 3.47
C TRP A 85 -0.54 -7.24 2.90
N ILE A 86 -1.85 -7.00 3.02
CA ILE A 86 -2.88 -7.87 2.42
C ILE A 86 -2.72 -7.91 0.89
N ALA A 87 -2.52 -6.76 0.23
CA ALA A 87 -2.31 -6.67 -1.21
C ALA A 87 -1.07 -7.45 -1.66
N ALA A 88 0.03 -7.39 -0.89
CA ALA A 88 1.24 -8.16 -1.18
C ALA A 88 1.00 -9.67 -1.14
N HIS A 89 0.32 -10.16 -0.11
CA HIS A 89 -0.02 -11.59 0.01
C HIS A 89 -1.03 -12.05 -1.04
N ALA A 90 -2.03 -11.23 -1.37
CA ALA A 90 -2.98 -11.52 -2.44
C ALA A 90 -2.30 -11.57 -3.82
N ALA A 91 -1.32 -10.70 -4.05
CA ALA A 91 -0.52 -10.73 -5.28
C ALA A 91 0.28 -12.02 -5.41
N GLU A 92 0.93 -12.47 -4.34
CA GLU A 92 1.70 -13.72 -4.35
C GLU A 92 0.78 -14.94 -4.51
N GLU A 93 -0.37 -14.98 -3.84
CA GLU A 93 -1.40 -16.01 -4.01
C GLU A 93 -1.87 -16.10 -5.47
N ALA A 94 -2.14 -14.94 -6.10
CA ALA A 94 -2.52 -14.88 -7.51
C ALA A 94 -1.41 -15.34 -8.45
N GLY A 95 -0.14 -14.99 -8.15
CA GLY A 95 1.03 -15.43 -8.91
C GLY A 95 1.23 -16.95 -8.83
N ALA A 96 1.10 -17.52 -7.64
CA ALA A 96 1.13 -18.97 -7.43
C ALA A 96 0.00 -19.68 -8.15
N GLY A 97 -1.16 -19.04 -8.32
CA GLY A 97 -2.29 -19.53 -9.13
C GLY A 97 -2.13 -19.32 -10.64
N GLY A 98 -0.96 -18.89 -11.12
CA GLY A 98 -0.62 -18.76 -12.55
C GLY A 98 -0.88 -17.38 -13.17
N ARG A 99 -1.28 -16.37 -12.38
CA ARG A 99 -1.44 -15.01 -12.90
C ARG A 99 -0.10 -14.38 -13.21
N LYS A 100 0.11 -13.98 -14.48
CA LYS A 100 1.37 -13.40 -14.95
C LYS A 100 1.58 -11.94 -14.47
N ARG A 101 0.50 -11.16 -14.34
CA ARG A 101 0.56 -9.77 -13.89
C ARG A 101 -0.03 -9.68 -12.48
N ILE A 102 0.84 -9.51 -11.51
CA ILE A 102 0.50 -9.29 -10.10
C ILE A 102 0.88 -7.88 -9.66
N THR A 103 0.30 -7.43 -8.57
CA THR A 103 0.70 -6.17 -7.93
C THR A 103 2.17 -6.24 -7.54
N PRO A 104 3.02 -5.31 -8.00
CA PRO A 104 4.46 -5.34 -7.74
C PRO A 104 4.76 -4.84 -6.32
N TYR A 105 4.35 -5.60 -5.32
CA TYR A 105 4.44 -5.23 -3.90
C TYR A 105 5.88 -4.98 -3.42
N TRP A 106 6.89 -5.60 -4.06
CA TRP A 106 8.31 -5.38 -3.74
C TRP A 106 8.79 -3.95 -4.01
N ARG A 107 8.06 -3.17 -4.83
CA ARG A 107 8.33 -1.75 -5.10
C ARG A 107 7.79 -0.83 -4.00
N THR A 108 7.05 -1.37 -3.02
CA THR A 108 6.51 -0.63 -1.88
C THR A 108 7.40 -0.85 -0.66
N LEU A 109 8.03 0.22 -0.22
CA LEU A 109 8.98 0.23 0.90
C LEU A 109 8.33 0.82 2.16
N LYS A 110 8.89 0.50 3.31
CA LYS A 110 8.64 1.26 4.54
C LYS A 110 9.23 2.67 4.41
N SER A 111 8.88 3.57 5.33
CA SER A 111 9.55 4.86 5.48
C SER A 111 11.07 4.70 5.50
N GLY A 112 11.78 5.64 4.88
CA GLY A 112 13.24 5.60 4.82
C GLY A 112 13.82 4.55 3.88
N GLY A 113 13.01 4.02 2.95
CA GLY A 113 13.49 3.10 1.93
C GLY A 113 13.74 1.67 2.41
N GLN A 114 13.22 1.29 3.58
CA GLN A 114 13.40 -0.04 4.14
C GLN A 114 12.54 -1.09 3.44
N LEU A 115 13.09 -2.28 3.24
CA LEU A 115 12.34 -3.45 2.81
C LEU A 115 11.41 -3.91 3.95
N ASN A 116 10.20 -4.32 3.58
CA ASN A 116 9.23 -4.83 4.55
C ASN A 116 9.34 -6.35 4.68
N GLU A 117 9.98 -6.81 5.72
CA GLU A 117 10.21 -8.23 6.02
C GLU A 117 8.93 -9.06 6.16
N LYS A 118 7.78 -8.40 6.36
CA LYS A 118 6.47 -9.06 6.49
C LYS A 118 5.81 -9.38 5.14
N TYR A 119 6.39 -8.89 4.05
CA TYR A 119 5.91 -9.21 2.71
C TYR A 119 6.29 -10.65 2.32
N PRO A 120 5.57 -11.26 1.35
CA PRO A 120 5.80 -12.64 0.96
C PRO A 120 7.26 -12.94 0.60
N GLY A 121 7.78 -14.05 1.12
CA GLY A 121 9.16 -14.48 0.91
C GLY A 121 10.21 -13.71 1.73
N GLY A 122 9.82 -12.68 2.48
CA GLY A 122 10.71 -11.90 3.34
C GLY A 122 11.80 -11.16 2.58
N ILE A 123 12.84 -10.75 3.28
CA ILE A 123 13.95 -9.97 2.72
C ILE A 123 14.63 -10.64 1.52
N PRO A 124 14.95 -11.94 1.52
CA PRO A 124 15.63 -12.56 0.37
C PRO A 124 14.83 -12.46 -0.93
N ALA A 125 13.53 -12.67 -0.90
CA ALA A 125 12.68 -12.58 -2.08
C ALA A 125 12.54 -11.13 -2.57
N LEU A 126 12.35 -10.18 -1.67
CA LEU A 126 12.29 -8.75 -2.01
C LEU A 126 13.59 -8.26 -2.62
N LYS A 127 14.73 -8.61 -2.01
CA LYS A 127 16.07 -8.27 -2.51
C LYS A 127 16.25 -8.77 -3.94
N LYS A 128 15.97 -10.04 -4.21
CA LYS A 128 16.09 -10.64 -5.55
C LYS A 128 15.26 -9.89 -6.59
N ARG A 129 14.01 -9.55 -6.26
CA ARG A 129 13.10 -8.82 -7.18
C ARG A 129 13.57 -7.38 -7.44
N LEU A 130 14.01 -6.68 -6.41
CA LEU A 130 14.49 -5.31 -6.51
C LEU A 130 15.83 -5.21 -7.25
N GLU A 131 16.76 -6.11 -6.99
CA GLU A 131 18.03 -6.19 -7.71
C GLU A 131 17.82 -6.51 -9.20
N ALA A 132 16.85 -7.36 -9.55
CA ALA A 132 16.45 -7.63 -10.93
C ALA A 132 15.88 -6.40 -11.65
N GLU A 133 15.41 -5.39 -10.91
CA GLU A 133 14.96 -4.11 -11.45
C GLU A 133 16.05 -3.00 -11.40
N GLY A 134 17.28 -3.36 -11.02
CA GLY A 134 18.44 -2.46 -11.01
C GLY A 134 18.65 -1.69 -9.72
N HIS A 135 17.94 -2.05 -8.64
CA HIS A 135 18.13 -1.42 -7.34
C HIS A 135 19.25 -2.08 -6.53
N LYS A 136 20.04 -1.28 -5.86
CA LYS A 136 21.08 -1.76 -4.94
C LYS A 136 20.53 -1.84 -3.52
N ILE A 137 20.65 -3.00 -2.89
CA ILE A 137 20.20 -3.23 -1.52
C ILE A 137 21.38 -3.22 -0.58
N VAL A 138 21.32 -2.39 0.45
CA VAL A 138 22.36 -2.25 1.46
C VAL A 138 21.83 -2.47 2.86
N ARG A 139 22.68 -2.88 3.78
CA ARG A 139 22.33 -3.02 5.18
C ARG A 139 22.64 -1.72 5.93
N ARG A 140 21.66 -1.21 6.68
CA ARG A 140 21.85 -0.09 7.60
C ARG A 140 21.39 -0.51 9.00
N GLY A 141 22.33 -0.76 9.88
CA GLY A 141 22.04 -1.33 11.20
C GLY A 141 21.37 -2.70 11.10
N SER A 142 20.17 -2.83 11.67
CA SER A 142 19.37 -4.06 11.62
C SER A 142 18.44 -4.14 10.39
N HIS A 143 18.40 -3.12 9.53
CA HIS A 143 17.47 -3.03 8.42
C HIS A 143 18.14 -3.14 7.07
N TRP A 144 17.41 -3.68 6.10
CA TRP A 144 17.77 -3.67 4.70
C TRP A 144 17.04 -2.54 3.98
N VAL A 145 17.79 -1.71 3.24
CA VAL A 145 17.26 -0.53 2.56
C VAL A 145 17.70 -0.51 1.10
N VAL A 146 16.92 0.13 0.25
CA VAL A 146 17.32 0.45 -1.11
C VAL A 146 18.24 1.68 -1.06
N ALA A 147 19.47 1.54 -1.58
CA ALA A 147 20.40 2.66 -1.66
C ALA A 147 19.84 3.73 -2.60
N ASP A 148 19.97 5.00 -2.19
CA ASP A 148 19.51 6.17 -2.97
C ASP A 148 18.04 6.03 -3.49
N PHE A 149 17.17 5.42 -2.68
CA PHE A 149 15.78 5.11 -3.05
C PHE A 149 15.01 6.36 -3.49
N GLU A 150 15.37 7.54 -2.97
CA GLU A 150 14.74 8.82 -3.29
C GLU A 150 14.78 9.13 -4.79
N ARG A 151 15.86 8.72 -5.48
CA ARG A 151 16.01 8.91 -6.93
C ARG A 151 15.02 8.09 -7.75
N SER A 152 14.57 6.99 -7.19
CA SER A 152 13.62 6.07 -7.82
C SER A 152 12.18 6.28 -7.37
N LEU A 153 11.94 7.18 -6.40
CA LEU A 153 10.58 7.46 -5.93
C LEU A 153 9.70 8.00 -7.05
N THR A 154 8.47 7.57 -7.05
CA THR A 154 7.42 8.10 -7.90
C THR A 154 6.23 8.55 -7.07
N SER A 155 5.53 9.58 -7.52
CA SER A 155 4.24 9.97 -6.96
C SER A 155 3.14 9.19 -7.67
N PRO A 156 2.59 8.15 -7.06
CA PRO A 156 1.54 7.37 -7.70
C PRO A 156 0.29 8.24 -7.87
N LYS A 157 -0.29 8.17 -9.07
CA LYS A 157 -1.58 8.82 -9.34
C LYS A 157 -2.68 7.80 -9.10
N PRO A 158 -3.65 8.06 -8.22
CA PRO A 158 -4.81 7.21 -8.09
C PRO A 158 -5.58 7.23 -9.43
N ARG A 159 -5.92 6.06 -9.95
CA ARG A 159 -6.79 5.99 -11.13
C ARG A 159 -8.23 6.29 -10.71
N PRO A 160 -8.92 7.26 -11.34
CA PRO A 160 -10.30 7.63 -10.96
C PRO A 160 -11.28 6.46 -10.95
N ALA A 161 -11.09 5.47 -11.83
CA ALA A 161 -11.98 4.31 -11.93
C ALA A 161 -11.94 3.35 -10.71
N ALA A 162 -10.83 3.31 -9.97
CA ALA A 162 -10.74 2.48 -8.76
C ALA A 162 -11.52 3.11 -7.58
N PHE A 163 -11.72 4.43 -7.63
CA PHE A 163 -12.38 5.21 -6.58
C PHE A 163 -13.88 5.47 -6.88
N ALA A 164 -14.28 5.47 -8.16
CA ALA A 164 -15.65 5.81 -8.58
C ALA A 164 -16.69 4.72 -8.28
N ARG A 165 -16.29 3.48 -8.03
CA ARG A 165 -17.23 2.36 -7.82
C ARG A 165 -17.62 2.13 -6.36
N GLN A 166 -17.12 2.92 -5.43
CA GLN A 166 -17.32 2.70 -3.99
C GLN A 166 -17.95 3.88 -3.24
N CYS A 167 -18.33 4.96 -3.93
CA CYS A 167 -19.19 5.96 -3.32
C CYS A 167 -20.65 5.46 -3.40
N PRO A 168 -21.29 5.07 -2.29
CA PRO A 168 -22.72 5.01 -2.28
C PRO A 168 -23.22 6.44 -2.52
N SER A 169 -24.00 6.64 -3.57
CA SER A 169 -24.79 7.84 -3.77
C SER A 169 -25.59 8.09 -2.50
N GLY A 170 -25.07 8.98 -1.66
CA GLY A 170 -25.80 9.48 -0.52
C GLY A 170 -27.00 10.24 -1.05
N ASN A 171 -28.19 9.72 -0.81
CA ASN A 171 -29.41 10.48 -0.90
C ASN A 171 -29.31 11.74 -0.05
N LEU A 172 -29.63 12.85 -0.67
CA LEU A 172 -30.02 14.12 -0.09
C LEU A 172 -31.13 13.91 0.95
#